data_a814b7bb077b5347d5d6cf7a786a55d5
#
_entry.id   a814b7bb077b5347d5d6cf7a786a55d5
#
_cell.length_a   1.000
_cell.length_b   1.000
_cell.length_c   1.000
_cell.angle_alpha   90.00
_cell.angle_beta   90.00
_cell.angle_gamma   90.00
#
_symmetry.space_group_name_H-M   'P 1'
#
loop_
_entity.id
_entity.type
_entity.pdbx_description
1 polymer ?
#
loop_
_entity_poly.entity_id
_entity_poly.type
_entity_poly.pdbx_seq_one_letter_code
_entity_poly.pdbx_strand_id
1 'polypeptide(L)'
;NVVNDQRGNPTNANDLAYHILKLINTKEYGVYHCTGDGECSWYDFAKKIIELSGENCIVNPCTSEEFEKAAKKQVAKRPEYSSLDNMMLRCTVGDEMRNWEEAITCFMNNLKDRK
;
A
#
# COMPACT_ATOMS: atom_id res chain seq x y z
N ASN A 1 -0.43 -7.90 16.65
CA ASN A 1 -1.66 -8.24 15.91
C ASN A 1 -1.91 -7.20 14.82
N VAL A 2 -2.24 -7.65 13.62
CA VAL A 2 -2.47 -6.79 12.46
C VAL A 2 -3.80 -7.16 11.80
N VAL A 3 -4.57 -6.15 11.45
CA VAL A 3 -5.89 -6.30 10.83
C VAL A 3 -5.80 -7.07 9.50
N ASN A 4 -6.65 -8.08 9.34
CA ASN A 4 -6.66 -8.96 8.17
C ASN A 4 -7.94 -8.85 7.32
N ASP A 5 -8.93 -8.11 7.78
CA ASP A 5 -10.23 -7.96 7.10
C ASP A 5 -10.41 -6.63 6.36
N GLN A 6 -9.33 -5.87 6.17
CA GLN A 6 -9.30 -4.65 5.37
C GLN A 6 -8.29 -4.82 4.24
N ARG A 7 -8.76 -4.68 3.00
CA ARG A 7 -7.92 -4.84 1.81
C ARG A 7 -7.75 -3.52 1.08
N GLY A 8 -6.56 -3.28 0.56
CA GLY A 8 -6.23 -2.07 -0.17
C GLY A 8 -5.00 -2.26 -1.05
N ASN A 9 -4.49 -1.16 -1.57
CA ASN A 9 -3.33 -1.17 -2.46
C ASN A 9 -2.16 -0.44 -1.79
N PRO A 10 -1.19 -1.16 -1.21
CA PRO A 10 0.03 -0.51 -0.72
C PRO A 10 0.70 0.23 -1.87
N THR A 11 1.12 1.48 -1.63
CA THR A 11 1.61 2.35 -2.68
C THR A 11 2.98 2.92 -2.31
N ASN A 12 3.96 2.69 -3.17
CA ASN A 12 5.31 3.22 -3.00
C ASN A 12 5.31 4.72 -3.34
N ALA A 13 5.85 5.54 -2.44
CA ALA A 13 5.86 6.98 -2.60
C ALA A 13 6.71 7.44 -3.79
N ASN A 14 7.79 6.76 -4.11
CA ASN A 14 8.62 7.09 -5.28
C ASN A 14 7.89 6.81 -6.59
N ASP A 15 7.16 5.69 -6.65
CA ASP A 15 6.36 5.35 -7.82
C ASP A 15 5.23 6.37 -8.02
N LEU A 16 4.61 6.78 -6.94
CA LEU A 16 3.57 7.82 -6.96
C LEU A 16 4.14 9.16 -7.43
N ALA A 17 5.28 9.57 -6.91
CA ALA A 17 5.95 10.82 -7.29
C ALA A 17 6.29 10.85 -8.78
N TYR A 18 6.76 9.73 -9.33
CA TYR A 18 7.06 9.59 -10.74
C TYR A 18 5.82 9.84 -11.60
N HIS A 19 4.68 9.29 -11.21
CA HIS A 19 3.43 9.47 -11.94
C HIS A 19 2.87 10.88 -11.79
N ILE A 20 3.01 11.49 -10.61
CA ILE A 20 2.63 12.89 -10.40
C ILE A 20 3.43 13.79 -11.34
N LEU A 21 4.73 13.55 -11.46
CA LEU A 21 5.59 14.34 -12.35
C LEU A 21 5.16 14.21 -13.81
N LYS A 22 4.76 13.03 -14.25
CA LYS A 22 4.21 12.83 -15.59
C LYS A 22 2.92 13.61 -15.81
N LEU A 23 2.02 13.58 -14.85
CA LEU A 23 0.71 14.23 -14.94
C LEU A 23 0.82 15.76 -14.95
N ILE A 24 1.66 16.35 -14.11
CA ILE A 24 1.79 17.80 -14.04
C ILE A 24 2.40 18.40 -15.31
N ASN A 25 3.07 17.61 -16.13
CA ASN A 25 3.60 18.04 -17.42
C ASN A 25 2.54 17.97 -18.53
N THR A 26 1.33 17.56 -18.22
CA THR A 26 0.19 17.54 -19.14
C THR A 26 -0.80 18.64 -18.77
N LYS A 27 -1.75 18.91 -19.66
CA LYS A 27 -2.89 19.80 -19.39
C LYS A 27 -4.17 18.99 -19.19
N GLU A 28 -4.04 17.69 -18.94
CA GLU A 28 -5.15 16.77 -18.74
C GLU A 28 -5.60 16.81 -17.28
N TYR A 29 -6.33 17.87 -16.95
CA TYR A 29 -6.80 18.13 -15.59
C TYR A 29 -7.91 17.14 -15.17
N GLY A 30 -7.97 16.82 -13.89
CA GLY A 30 -8.99 15.94 -13.36
C GLY A 30 -8.51 15.19 -12.12
N VAL A 31 -9.31 14.22 -11.71
CA VAL A 31 -9.00 13.34 -10.58
C VAL A 31 -8.44 12.03 -11.10
N TYR A 32 -7.30 11.63 -10.56
CA TYR A 32 -6.60 10.40 -10.94
C TYR A 32 -6.39 9.54 -9.72
N HIS A 33 -6.82 8.28 -9.77
CA HIS A 33 -6.39 7.30 -8.79
C HIS A 33 -5.01 6.78 -9.23
N CYS A 34 -4.10 6.71 -8.28
CA CYS A 34 -2.73 6.24 -8.56
C CYS A 34 -2.25 5.43 -7.35
N THR A 35 -2.50 4.14 -7.39
CA THR A 35 -2.16 3.20 -6.33
C THR A 35 -1.18 2.14 -6.84
N GLY A 36 -0.50 1.46 -5.92
CA GLY A 36 0.30 0.29 -6.26
C GLY A 36 -0.58 -0.78 -6.90
N ASP A 37 0.03 -1.61 -7.74
CA ASP A 37 -0.66 -2.71 -8.40
C ASP A 37 -0.88 -3.87 -7.40
N GLY A 38 -2.02 -4.54 -7.54
CA GLY A 38 -2.41 -5.64 -6.66
C GLY A 38 -2.98 -5.14 -5.34
N GLU A 39 -3.55 -6.06 -4.59
CA GLU A 39 -4.17 -5.75 -3.30
C GLU A 39 -3.78 -6.76 -2.25
N CYS A 40 -3.82 -6.33 -0.99
CA CYS A 40 -3.58 -7.21 0.15
C CYS A 40 -4.20 -6.60 1.40
N SER A 41 -4.26 -7.40 2.48
CA SER A 41 -4.64 -6.89 3.79
C SER A 41 -3.45 -6.23 4.48
N TRP A 42 -3.71 -5.49 5.54
CA TRP A 42 -2.66 -4.95 6.40
C TRP A 42 -1.77 -6.08 6.96
N TYR A 43 -2.40 -7.22 7.29
CA TYR A 43 -1.67 -8.39 7.77
C TYR A 43 -0.68 -8.92 6.73
N ASP A 44 -1.12 -9.09 5.48
CA ASP A 44 -0.25 -9.56 4.40
C ASP A 44 0.93 -8.62 4.19
N PHE A 45 0.68 -7.33 4.22
CA PHE A 45 1.70 -6.30 4.04
C PHE A 45 2.73 -6.33 5.18
N ALA A 46 2.26 -6.38 6.43
CA ALA A 46 3.13 -6.46 7.60
C ALA A 46 3.97 -7.73 7.60
N LYS A 47 3.37 -8.87 7.23
CA LYS A 47 4.05 -10.15 7.13
C LYS A 47 5.19 -10.08 6.11
N LYS A 48 4.95 -9.46 4.97
CA LYS A 48 5.96 -9.28 3.92
C LYS A 48 7.12 -8.41 4.42
N ILE A 49 6.82 -7.33 5.12
CA ILE A 49 7.84 -6.44 5.69
C ILE A 49 8.75 -7.21 6.65
N ILE A 50 8.17 -7.98 7.56
CA ILE A 50 8.94 -8.76 8.54
C ILE A 50 9.80 -9.82 7.84
N GLU A 51 9.25 -10.50 6.85
CA GLU A 51 9.98 -11.48 6.04
C GLU A 51 11.21 -10.83 5.37
N LEU A 52 11.03 -9.66 4.77
CA LEU A 52 12.10 -8.94 4.07
C LEU A 52 13.13 -8.33 5.03
N SER A 53 12.72 -7.97 6.24
CA SER A 53 13.61 -7.36 7.22
C SER A 53 14.57 -8.37 7.86
N GLY A 54 14.21 -9.65 7.85
CA GLY A 54 14.97 -10.68 8.54
C GLY A 54 14.82 -10.66 10.06
N GLU A 55 13.91 -9.81 10.57
CA GLU A 55 13.66 -9.72 12.00
C GLU A 55 12.84 -10.91 12.51
N ASN A 56 13.11 -11.31 13.74
CA ASN A 56 12.41 -12.43 14.37
C ASN A 56 11.17 -11.92 15.12
N CYS A 57 10.13 -11.64 14.35
CA CYS A 57 8.88 -11.10 14.86
C CYS A 57 7.70 -11.92 14.34
N ILE A 58 6.75 -12.22 15.21
CA ILE A 58 5.55 -12.96 14.85
C ILE A 58 4.42 -11.98 14.59
N VAL A 59 3.82 -12.07 13.40
CA VAL A 59 2.67 -11.26 13.01
C VAL A 59 1.43 -12.15 13.06
N ASN A 60 0.46 -11.76 13.88
CA ASN A 60 -0.79 -12.49 14.04
C ASN A 60 -1.95 -11.74 13.37
N PRO A 61 -2.79 -12.41 12.57
CA PRO A 61 -3.96 -11.77 12.00
C PRO A 61 -5.04 -11.52 13.07
N CYS A 62 -5.79 -10.45 12.89
CA CYS A 62 -6.95 -10.18 13.73
C CYS A 62 -8.02 -9.48 12.90
N THR A 63 -9.25 -9.45 13.39
CA THR A 63 -10.31 -8.68 12.74
C THR A 63 -10.26 -7.22 13.19
N SER A 64 -10.92 -6.34 12.44
CA SER A 64 -11.06 -4.93 12.81
C SER A 64 -11.70 -4.78 14.18
N GLU A 65 -12.71 -5.61 14.48
CA GLU A 65 -13.40 -5.61 15.75
C GLU A 65 -12.49 -6.01 16.91
N GLU A 66 -11.69 -7.08 16.73
CA GLU A 66 -10.72 -7.52 17.72
C GLU A 66 -9.66 -6.46 17.99
N PHE A 67 -9.18 -5.80 16.94
CA PHE A 67 -8.20 -4.74 17.06
C PHE A 67 -8.74 -3.54 17.85
N GLU A 68 -9.97 -3.14 17.55
CA GLU A 68 -10.64 -2.03 18.23
C GLU A 68 -10.82 -2.31 19.72
N LYS A 69 -11.24 -3.53 20.06
CA LYS A 69 -11.39 -3.97 21.46
C LYS A 69 -10.06 -3.96 22.21
N ALA A 70 -8.99 -4.45 21.57
CA ALA A 70 -7.66 -4.51 22.18
C ALA A 70 -7.07 -3.12 22.38
N ALA A 71 -7.33 -2.19 21.47
CA ALA A 71 -6.83 -0.81 21.55
C ALA A 71 -7.55 0.02 22.63
N LYS A 72 -8.68 -0.43 23.13
CA LYS A 72 -9.52 0.27 24.12
C LYS A 72 -9.83 1.72 23.73
N LYS A 73 -9.87 1.99 22.45
CA LYS A 73 -10.13 3.31 21.87
C LYS A 73 -11.21 3.18 20.81
N GLN A 74 -11.99 4.23 20.67
CA GLN A 74 -12.88 4.35 19.54
C GLN A 74 -12.03 4.69 18.30
N VAL A 75 -12.00 3.78 17.33
CA VAL A 75 -11.25 3.93 16.09
C VAL A 75 -12.23 4.24 14.97
N ALA A 76 -11.82 5.08 14.02
CA ALA A 76 -12.64 5.35 12.85
C ALA A 76 -12.94 4.06 12.10
N LYS A 77 -14.20 3.90 11.68
CA LYS A 77 -14.61 2.73 10.91
C LYS A 77 -13.97 2.80 9.52
N ARG A 78 -13.21 1.77 9.16
CA ARG A 78 -12.56 1.66 7.85
C ARG A 78 -13.33 0.68 6.97
N PRO A 79 -13.39 0.91 5.65
CA PRO A 79 -14.03 -0.04 4.75
C PRO A 79 -13.24 -1.36 4.69
N GLU A 80 -13.93 -2.45 4.47
CA GLU A 80 -13.29 -3.75 4.27
C GLU A 80 -12.50 -3.81 2.96
N TYR A 81 -12.93 -3.04 1.98
CA TYR A 81 -12.35 -3.03 0.65
C TYR A 81 -12.16 -1.59 0.19
N SER A 82 -10.92 -1.15 0.06
CA SER A 82 -10.56 0.19 -0.37
C SER A 82 -9.65 0.20 -1.61
N SER A 83 -9.56 -0.92 -2.32
CA SER A 83 -8.76 -1.01 -3.54
C SER A 83 -9.32 -0.11 -4.63
N LEU A 84 -8.43 0.53 -5.38
CA LEU A 84 -8.78 1.46 -6.45
C LEU A 84 -8.26 0.95 -7.78
N ASP A 85 -8.90 1.39 -8.87
CA ASP A 85 -8.45 1.13 -10.23
C ASP A 85 -7.84 2.41 -10.82
N ASN A 86 -6.67 2.27 -11.42
CA ASN A 86 -5.92 3.39 -12.03
C ASN A 86 -6.35 3.66 -13.48
N MET A 87 -7.62 3.50 -13.81
CA MET A 87 -8.12 3.61 -15.19
C MET A 87 -7.76 4.95 -15.85
N MET A 88 -8.01 6.07 -15.19
CA MET A 88 -7.69 7.38 -15.75
C MET A 88 -6.20 7.57 -15.99
N LEU A 89 -5.38 7.05 -15.10
CA LEU A 89 -3.94 7.08 -15.24
C LEU A 89 -3.50 6.28 -16.48
N ARG A 90 -4.03 5.06 -16.65
CA ARG A 90 -3.72 4.21 -17.81
C ARG A 90 -4.08 4.89 -19.14
N CYS A 91 -5.21 5.57 -19.15
CA CYS A 91 -5.73 6.20 -20.38
C CYS A 91 -5.05 7.53 -20.71
N THR A 92 -4.34 8.14 -19.76
CA THR A 92 -3.74 9.47 -19.92
C THR A 92 -2.23 9.42 -20.12
N VAL A 93 -1.48 8.95 -19.13
CA VAL A 93 -0.01 8.92 -19.18
C VAL A 93 0.57 7.51 -19.07
N GLY A 94 -0.27 6.51 -18.90
CA GLY A 94 0.12 5.12 -18.68
C GLY A 94 0.32 4.82 -17.20
N ASP A 95 0.11 3.56 -16.85
CA ASP A 95 0.26 3.06 -15.48
C ASP A 95 1.50 2.17 -15.40
N GLU A 96 2.54 2.68 -14.76
CA GLU A 96 3.79 1.97 -14.51
C GLU A 96 3.97 1.69 -13.01
N MET A 97 2.87 1.74 -12.23
CA MET A 97 2.92 1.41 -10.81
C MET A 97 3.28 -0.05 -10.62
N ARG A 98 4.30 -0.30 -9.81
CA ARG A 98 4.76 -1.67 -9.54
C ARG A 98 3.80 -2.41 -8.63
N ASN A 99 3.80 -3.74 -8.74
CA ASN A 99 3.09 -4.60 -7.79
C ASN A 99 3.59 -4.29 -6.36
N TRP A 100 2.70 -4.36 -5.38
CA TRP A 100 3.02 -3.99 -4.01
C TRP A 100 4.16 -4.82 -3.41
N GLU A 101 4.25 -6.12 -3.77
CA GLU A 101 5.33 -6.99 -3.28
C GLU A 101 6.70 -6.57 -3.83
N GLU A 102 6.75 -6.26 -5.11
CA GLU A 102 7.95 -5.76 -5.77
C GLU A 102 8.37 -4.39 -5.20
N ALA A 103 7.40 -3.52 -5.02
CA ALA A 103 7.64 -2.17 -4.50
C ALA A 103 8.18 -2.19 -3.08
N ILE A 104 7.60 -3.01 -2.20
CA ILE A 104 8.08 -3.11 -0.81
C ILE A 104 9.46 -3.78 -0.74
N THR A 105 9.72 -4.75 -1.62
CA THR A 105 11.03 -5.39 -1.70
C THR A 105 12.10 -4.36 -2.07
N CYS A 106 11.84 -3.53 -3.06
CA CYS A 106 12.74 -2.47 -3.47
C CYS A 106 12.98 -1.46 -2.34
N PHE A 107 11.93 -1.05 -1.66
CA PHE A 107 12.02 -0.14 -0.53
C PHE A 107 12.90 -0.70 0.59
N MET A 108 12.68 -1.96 0.97
CA MET A 108 13.44 -2.61 2.04
C MET A 108 14.92 -2.77 1.66
N ASN A 109 15.23 -3.08 0.41
CA ASN A 109 16.61 -3.17 -0.07
C ASN A 109 17.30 -1.81 -0.03
N ASN A 110 16.63 -0.75 -0.43
CA ASN A 110 17.17 0.61 -0.37
C ASN A 110 17.42 1.05 1.07
N LEU A 111 16.54 0.65 1.98
CA LEU A 111 16.70 0.96 3.40
C LEU A 111 17.94 0.28 4.00
N LYS A 112 18.22 -0.96 3.63
CA LYS A 112 19.40 -1.69 4.05
C LYS A 112 20.69 -1.04 3.53
N ASP A 113 20.68 -0.54 2.31
CA ASP A 113 21.83 0.09 1.66
C ASP A 113 22.20 1.44 2.28
N ARG A 114 21.31 2.05 3.06
CA ARG A 114 21.54 3.33 3.73
C ARG A 114 22.31 3.22 5.05
N LYS A 115 22.60 2.03 5.50
CA LYS A 115 23.32 1.80 6.76
C LYS A 115 24.83 1.86 6.59
#